data_ffe13cd06ab1ad58738e696bca3bef66
#
_entry.id   ffe13cd06ab1ad58738e696bca3bef66
#
_cell.length_a   1.000
_cell.length_b   1.000
_cell.length_c   1.000
_cell.angle_alpha   90.00
_cell.angle_beta   90.00
_cell.angle_gamma   90.00
#
_symmetry.space_group_name_H-M   'P 1'
#
loop_
_entity.id
_entity.type
_entity.pdbx_description
1 polymer ?
#
loop_
_entity_poly.entity_id
_entity_poly.type
_entity_poly.pdbx_seq_one_letter_code
_entity_poly.pdbx_strand_id
1 'polypeptide(L)'
;MKLRTLLRFAGLVAVYLVIAIPFRTLNLIPGFTDVRPVTALGPVYAVFYGPVGCLASGLGNLLADAVADSLRWTSIAGFAVNFLGPLLVWLYWARLSRAPFALRTIPELLRHSLLLTLVSVFETAILAPSVALVYPEVDALFFAQTVFLNNSVFPIVLGIPLSILLQEEFGFRPRSRG
;
A
#
# COMPACT_ATOMS: atom_id res chain seq x y z
N MET A 1 22.29 -9.63 2.08
CA MET A 1 20.95 -10.15 1.63
C MET A 1 21.18 -11.27 0.64
N LYS A 2 20.47 -12.44 0.75
CA LYS A 2 20.64 -13.56 -0.20
C LYS A 2 20.15 -13.11 -1.60
N LEU A 3 20.83 -13.52 -2.68
CA LEU A 3 20.47 -13.16 -4.07
C LEU A 3 18.97 -13.35 -4.38
N ARG A 4 18.38 -14.45 -3.93
CA ARG A 4 16.95 -14.73 -4.11
C ARG A 4 16.03 -13.65 -3.47
N THR A 5 16.43 -13.10 -2.33
CA THR A 5 15.66 -12.04 -1.66
C THR A 5 15.79 -10.72 -2.41
N LEU A 6 16.97 -10.43 -2.95
CA LEU A 6 17.20 -9.25 -3.79
C LEU A 6 16.38 -9.31 -5.09
N LEU A 7 16.38 -10.45 -5.77
CA LEU A 7 15.60 -10.63 -7.00
C LEU A 7 14.09 -10.52 -6.74
N ARG A 8 13.59 -11.09 -5.63
CA ARG A 8 12.18 -10.93 -5.23
C ARG A 8 11.84 -9.47 -4.96
N PHE A 9 12.68 -8.78 -4.21
CA PHE A 9 12.50 -7.37 -3.91
C PHE A 9 12.45 -6.51 -5.18
N ALA A 10 13.42 -6.69 -6.09
CA ALA A 10 13.45 -5.98 -7.36
C ALA A 10 12.21 -6.28 -8.22
N GLY A 11 11.77 -7.55 -8.26
CA GLY A 11 10.55 -7.94 -8.97
C GLY A 11 9.29 -7.26 -8.40
N LEU A 12 9.15 -7.19 -7.06
CA LEU A 12 8.03 -6.51 -6.42
C LEU A 12 8.02 -5.00 -6.73
N VAL A 13 9.19 -4.35 -6.69
CA VAL A 13 9.32 -2.93 -7.07
C VAL A 13 8.96 -2.74 -8.54
N ALA A 14 9.43 -3.60 -9.43
CA ALA A 14 9.10 -3.53 -10.86
C ALA A 14 7.60 -3.66 -11.12
N VAL A 15 6.93 -4.64 -10.48
CA VAL A 15 5.47 -4.80 -10.58
C VAL A 15 4.74 -3.56 -10.05
N TYR A 16 5.22 -2.99 -8.94
CA TYR A 16 4.66 -1.74 -8.41
C TYR A 16 4.73 -0.61 -9.44
N LEU A 17 5.89 -0.41 -10.07
CA LEU A 17 6.11 0.64 -11.07
C LEU A 17 5.25 0.44 -12.32
N VAL A 18 5.18 -0.79 -12.84
CA VAL A 18 4.36 -1.13 -14.01
C VAL A 18 2.88 -0.78 -13.79
N ILE A 19 2.37 -0.97 -12.56
CA ILE A 19 0.99 -0.62 -12.23
C ILE A 19 0.87 0.88 -11.91
N ALA A 20 1.83 1.49 -11.19
CA ALA A 20 1.72 2.89 -10.76
C ALA A 20 1.82 3.89 -11.90
N ILE A 21 2.78 3.71 -12.83
CA ILE A 21 3.13 4.72 -13.85
C ILE A 21 1.96 5.08 -14.76
N PRO A 22 1.18 4.12 -15.33
CA PRO A 22 0.06 4.45 -16.22
C PRO A 22 -1.01 5.33 -15.57
N PHE A 23 -1.21 5.21 -14.25
CA PHE A 23 -2.24 5.97 -13.53
C PHE A 23 -1.80 7.38 -13.10
N ARG A 24 -0.50 7.71 -13.26
CA ARG A 24 0.02 9.06 -12.99
C ARG A 24 -0.59 10.15 -13.87
N THR A 25 -1.18 9.80 -14.99
CA THR A 25 -1.91 10.73 -15.87
C THR A 25 -3.31 11.07 -15.37
N LEU A 26 -3.86 10.25 -14.45
CA LEU A 26 -5.20 10.45 -13.87
C LEU A 26 -5.11 11.30 -12.59
N ASN A 27 -4.70 12.55 -12.75
CA ASN A 27 -4.50 13.48 -11.64
C ASN A 27 -5.85 13.90 -11.02
N LEU A 28 -5.97 13.73 -9.69
CA LEU A 28 -7.06 14.28 -8.87
C LEU A 28 -6.69 15.66 -8.32
N ILE A 29 -5.45 15.81 -7.84
CA ILE A 29 -4.82 17.08 -7.52
C ILE A 29 -3.49 17.12 -8.29
N PRO A 30 -3.37 17.99 -9.33
CA PRO A 30 -2.16 18.02 -10.17
C PRO A 30 -0.88 18.17 -9.34
N GLY A 31 0.06 17.24 -9.55
CA GLY A 31 1.36 17.22 -8.89
C GLY A 31 1.35 16.71 -7.44
N PHE A 32 0.19 16.36 -6.84
CA PHE A 32 0.10 15.88 -5.46
C PHE A 32 -0.53 14.50 -5.33
N THR A 33 -1.64 14.23 -6.00
CA THR A 33 -2.26 12.91 -5.95
C THR A 33 -3.06 12.61 -7.22
N ASP A 34 -3.13 11.34 -7.52
CA ASP A 34 -3.77 10.73 -8.67
C ASP A 34 -4.70 9.58 -8.21
N VAL A 35 -5.41 8.97 -9.14
CA VAL A 35 -6.10 7.70 -8.89
C VAL A 35 -5.04 6.61 -8.76
N ARG A 36 -5.02 5.88 -7.61
CA ARG A 36 -3.88 5.02 -7.23
C ARG A 36 -4.26 3.55 -6.99
N PRO A 37 -4.66 2.78 -8.01
CA PRO A 37 -4.97 1.36 -7.84
C PRO A 37 -3.79 0.54 -7.30
N VAL A 38 -2.56 1.03 -7.51
CA VAL A 38 -1.33 0.43 -7.01
C VAL A 38 -1.28 0.30 -5.48
N THR A 39 -2.06 1.11 -4.73
CA THR A 39 -2.15 1.00 -3.27
C THR A 39 -2.68 -0.35 -2.81
N ALA A 40 -3.41 -1.05 -3.66
CA ALA A 40 -3.84 -2.43 -3.43
C ALA A 40 -2.66 -3.40 -3.21
N LEU A 41 -1.50 -3.12 -3.81
CA LEU A 41 -0.33 -4.00 -3.70
C LEU A 41 0.32 -3.97 -2.32
N GLY A 42 0.28 -2.86 -1.60
CA GLY A 42 0.91 -2.73 -0.29
C GLY A 42 0.50 -3.83 0.69
N PRO A 43 -0.79 -3.97 1.03
CA PRO A 43 -1.30 -5.04 1.89
C PRO A 43 -1.06 -6.45 1.33
N VAL A 44 -1.18 -6.66 0.02
CA VAL A 44 -0.88 -7.94 -0.63
C VAL A 44 0.59 -8.31 -0.43
N TYR A 45 1.50 -7.37 -0.67
CA TYR A 45 2.94 -7.57 -0.45
C TYR A 45 3.25 -7.85 1.02
N ALA A 46 2.58 -7.16 1.94
CA ALA A 46 2.71 -7.37 3.37
C ALA A 46 2.38 -8.82 3.77
N VAL A 47 1.25 -9.33 3.30
CA VAL A 47 0.76 -10.67 3.64
C VAL A 47 1.68 -11.77 3.08
N PHE A 48 2.10 -11.67 1.80
CA PHE A 48 2.82 -12.76 1.14
C PHE A 48 4.34 -12.64 1.22
N TYR A 49 4.88 -11.43 1.39
CA TYR A 49 6.34 -11.21 1.38
C TYR A 49 6.85 -10.59 2.70
N GLY A 50 5.96 -10.21 3.62
CA GLY A 50 6.31 -9.64 4.91
C GLY A 50 7.07 -8.30 4.78
N PRO A 51 8.03 -8.00 5.69
CA PRO A 51 8.75 -6.73 5.70
C PRO A 51 9.45 -6.38 4.39
N VAL A 52 9.89 -7.39 3.61
CA VAL A 52 10.49 -7.18 2.28
C VAL A 52 9.47 -6.62 1.30
N GLY A 53 8.23 -7.13 1.35
CA GLY A 53 7.13 -6.61 0.54
C GLY A 53 6.72 -5.18 0.95
N CYS A 54 6.69 -4.91 2.26
CA CYS A 54 6.41 -3.57 2.78
C CYS A 54 7.44 -2.54 2.27
N LEU A 55 8.73 -2.90 2.34
CA LEU A 55 9.81 -2.05 1.84
C LEU A 55 9.72 -1.84 0.31
N ALA A 56 9.34 -2.89 -0.43
CA ALA A 56 9.15 -2.79 -1.88
C ALA A 56 8.00 -1.86 -2.24
N SER A 57 6.92 -1.83 -1.47
CA SER A 57 5.81 -0.89 -1.65
C SER A 57 6.25 0.56 -1.43
N GLY A 58 6.94 0.85 -0.31
CA GLY A 58 7.46 2.20 -0.02
C GLY A 58 8.44 2.68 -1.10
N LEU A 59 9.45 1.85 -1.45
CA LEU A 59 10.43 2.20 -2.48
C LEU A 59 9.78 2.34 -3.86
N GLY A 60 8.84 1.46 -4.20
CA GLY A 60 8.08 1.53 -5.44
C GLY A 60 7.33 2.87 -5.57
N ASN A 61 6.71 3.35 -4.48
CA ASN A 61 6.07 4.66 -4.45
C ASN A 61 7.06 5.80 -4.70
N LEU A 62 8.18 5.81 -4.00
CA LEU A 62 9.22 6.85 -4.14
C LEU A 62 9.80 6.86 -5.56
N LEU A 63 10.08 5.70 -6.13
CA LEU A 63 10.58 5.59 -7.51
C LEU A 63 9.53 5.98 -8.53
N ALA A 64 8.24 5.69 -8.29
CA ALA A 64 7.16 6.14 -9.16
C ALA A 64 7.05 7.68 -9.18
N ASP A 65 7.24 8.36 -8.01
CA ASP A 65 7.31 9.81 -7.94
C ASP A 65 8.51 10.35 -8.72
N ALA A 66 9.67 9.69 -8.62
CA ALA A 66 10.89 10.10 -9.35
C ALA A 66 10.74 9.95 -10.87
N VAL A 67 10.15 8.82 -11.34
CA VAL A 67 9.93 8.56 -12.78
C VAL A 67 8.90 9.53 -13.37
N ALA A 68 7.91 9.95 -12.58
CA ALA A 68 6.88 10.89 -13.00
C ALA A 68 7.31 12.37 -12.87
N ASP A 69 8.58 12.65 -12.56
CA ASP A 69 9.12 14.01 -12.29
C ASP A 69 8.28 14.77 -11.22
N SER A 70 7.72 14.03 -10.29
CA SER A 70 6.88 14.56 -9.21
C SER A 70 7.51 14.40 -7.82
N LEU A 71 8.82 14.18 -7.77
CA LEU A 71 9.55 14.00 -6.51
C LEU A 71 9.56 15.32 -5.71
N ARG A 72 9.05 15.24 -4.47
CA ARG A 72 8.93 16.37 -3.55
C ARG A 72 9.36 15.97 -2.14
N TRP A 73 9.52 16.94 -1.25
CA TRP A 73 9.76 16.63 0.18
C TRP A 73 8.68 15.73 0.78
N THR A 74 7.42 15.90 0.36
CA THR A 74 6.31 15.04 0.77
C THR A 74 6.38 13.62 0.22
N SER A 75 7.22 13.34 -0.78
CA SER A 75 7.48 11.98 -1.24
C SER A 75 8.19 11.12 -0.18
N ILE A 76 8.88 11.76 0.77
CA ILE A 76 9.45 11.07 1.95
C ILE A 76 8.31 10.56 2.85
N ALA A 77 7.32 11.39 3.12
CA ALA A 77 6.12 10.97 3.84
C ALA A 77 5.35 9.90 3.06
N GLY A 78 5.26 10.05 1.72
CA GLY A 78 4.70 9.05 0.82
C GLY A 78 5.40 7.70 0.91
N PHE A 79 6.75 7.68 0.91
CA PHE A 79 7.53 6.46 1.15
C PHE A 79 7.20 5.88 2.53
N ALA A 80 7.22 6.71 3.58
CA ALA A 80 7.00 6.26 4.94
C ALA A 80 5.63 5.57 5.10
N VAL A 81 4.54 6.15 4.60
CA VAL A 81 3.21 5.55 4.73
C VAL A 81 3.06 4.30 3.87
N ASN A 82 3.59 4.28 2.64
CA ASN A 82 3.56 3.10 1.77
C ASN A 82 4.48 1.96 2.26
N PHE A 83 5.35 2.22 3.24
CA PHE A 83 6.09 1.21 4.00
C PHE A 83 5.37 0.83 5.29
N LEU A 84 5.00 1.82 6.13
CA LEU A 84 4.44 1.62 7.46
C LEU A 84 3.02 1.04 7.43
N GLY A 85 2.15 1.50 6.52
CA GLY A 85 0.80 0.98 6.38
C GLY A 85 0.79 -0.53 6.10
N PRO A 86 1.46 -1.02 5.04
CA PRO A 86 1.65 -2.45 4.82
C PRO A 86 2.33 -3.16 5.99
N LEU A 87 3.29 -2.53 6.66
CA LEU A 87 3.95 -3.11 7.84
C LEU A 87 2.96 -3.33 8.99
N LEU A 88 2.02 -2.42 9.22
CA LEU A 88 0.95 -2.61 10.21
C LEU A 88 0.04 -3.79 9.85
N VAL A 89 -0.31 -3.95 8.57
CA VAL A 89 -1.06 -5.13 8.09
C VAL A 89 -0.29 -6.41 8.37
N TRP A 90 1.01 -6.45 8.04
CA TRP A 90 1.86 -7.62 8.32
C TRP A 90 1.96 -7.89 9.82
N LEU A 91 2.22 -6.87 10.65
CA LEU A 91 2.32 -7.01 12.11
C LEU A 91 1.02 -7.55 12.71
N TYR A 92 -0.12 -7.06 12.24
CA TYR A 92 -1.41 -7.58 12.70
C TYR A 92 -1.53 -9.07 12.44
N TRP A 93 -1.32 -9.54 11.20
CA TRP A 93 -1.49 -10.95 10.86
C TRP A 93 -0.38 -11.85 11.39
N ALA A 94 0.86 -11.35 11.44
CA ALA A 94 2.01 -12.15 11.89
C ALA A 94 2.16 -12.20 13.41
N ARG A 95 1.69 -11.19 14.15
CA ARG A 95 1.98 -11.04 15.58
C ARG A 95 0.74 -10.91 16.47
N LEU A 96 -0.27 -10.14 16.05
CA LEU A 96 -1.42 -9.80 16.87
C LEU A 96 -2.60 -10.75 16.65
N SER A 97 -2.85 -11.19 15.42
CA SER A 97 -3.93 -12.11 15.13
C SER A 97 -3.66 -13.50 15.70
N ARG A 98 -4.63 -14.06 16.42
CA ARG A 98 -4.61 -15.46 16.88
C ARG A 98 -4.92 -16.46 15.77
N ALA A 99 -5.70 -16.03 14.76
CA ALA A 99 -6.06 -16.84 13.60
C ALA A 99 -5.08 -16.58 12.44
N PRO A 100 -4.80 -17.56 11.59
CA PRO A 100 -4.02 -17.36 10.37
C PRO A 100 -4.75 -16.39 9.43
N PHE A 101 -4.01 -15.80 8.49
CA PHE A 101 -4.62 -15.00 7.44
C PHE A 101 -5.46 -15.92 6.54
N ALA A 102 -6.74 -15.61 6.45
CA ALA A 102 -7.68 -16.26 5.55
C ALA A 102 -8.75 -15.25 5.13
N LEU A 103 -9.33 -15.43 3.94
CA LEU A 103 -10.35 -14.55 3.37
C LEU A 103 -11.48 -15.39 2.75
N ARG A 104 -11.89 -16.46 3.46
CA ARG A 104 -12.86 -17.45 2.97
C ARG A 104 -14.28 -17.23 3.51
N THR A 105 -14.40 -16.50 4.60
CA THR A 105 -15.67 -16.24 5.27
C THR A 105 -15.95 -14.75 5.39
N ILE A 106 -17.24 -14.39 5.50
CA ILE A 106 -17.64 -12.98 5.66
C ILE A 106 -16.96 -12.32 6.87
N PRO A 107 -16.89 -12.94 8.07
CA PRO A 107 -16.18 -12.34 9.21
C PRO A 107 -14.69 -12.09 8.94
N GLU A 108 -14.01 -12.97 8.20
CA GLU A 108 -12.61 -12.79 7.82
C GLU A 108 -12.43 -11.62 6.85
N LEU A 109 -13.31 -11.51 5.86
CA LEU A 109 -13.34 -10.39 4.91
C LEU A 109 -13.60 -9.07 5.65
N LEU A 110 -14.61 -9.02 6.51
CA LEU A 110 -14.92 -7.80 7.29
C LEU A 110 -13.77 -7.41 8.20
N ARG A 111 -13.14 -8.38 8.88
CA ARG A 111 -11.98 -8.10 9.74
C ARG A 111 -10.80 -7.53 8.96
N HIS A 112 -10.52 -8.09 7.78
CA HIS A 112 -9.42 -7.57 6.94
C HIS A 112 -9.76 -6.20 6.36
N SER A 113 -10.98 -5.99 5.88
CA SER A 113 -11.46 -4.70 5.39
C SER A 113 -11.39 -3.61 6.47
N LEU A 114 -11.81 -3.93 7.71
CA LEU A 114 -11.69 -3.01 8.84
C LEU A 114 -10.23 -2.66 9.14
N LEU A 115 -9.33 -3.66 9.12
CA LEU A 115 -7.89 -3.42 9.27
C LEU A 115 -7.36 -2.47 8.20
N LEU A 116 -7.71 -2.69 6.92
CA LEU A 116 -7.29 -1.84 5.82
C LEU A 116 -7.82 -0.41 5.97
N THR A 117 -9.07 -0.25 6.40
CA THR A 117 -9.66 1.07 6.67
C THR A 117 -8.93 1.79 7.80
N LEU A 118 -8.63 1.10 8.91
CA LEU A 118 -7.87 1.69 10.03
C LEU A 118 -6.45 2.09 9.62
N VAL A 119 -5.79 1.27 8.81
CA VAL A 119 -4.48 1.60 8.24
C VAL A 119 -4.56 2.83 7.33
N SER A 120 -5.61 2.93 6.49
CA SER A 120 -5.83 4.11 5.64
C SER A 120 -6.05 5.40 6.46
N VAL A 121 -6.75 5.33 7.61
CA VAL A 121 -6.86 6.46 8.54
C VAL A 121 -5.48 6.85 9.05
N PHE A 122 -4.66 5.89 9.47
CA PHE A 122 -3.29 6.14 9.94
C PHE A 122 -2.42 6.80 8.85
N GLU A 123 -2.47 6.29 7.61
CA GLU A 123 -1.72 6.84 6.48
C GLU A 123 -2.16 8.27 6.15
N THR A 124 -3.47 8.52 6.17
CA THR A 124 -4.05 9.85 5.95
C THR A 124 -3.63 10.84 7.03
N ALA A 125 -3.61 10.39 8.29
CA ALA A 125 -3.20 11.22 9.43
C ALA A 125 -1.71 11.63 9.37
N ILE A 126 -0.89 10.94 8.60
CA ILE A 126 0.51 11.32 8.35
C ILE A 126 0.62 12.19 7.09
N LEU A 127 0.00 11.77 5.98
CA LEU A 127 0.15 12.45 4.69
C LEU A 127 -0.52 13.81 4.64
N ALA A 128 -1.76 13.93 5.11
CA ALA A 128 -2.51 15.18 4.97
C ALA A 128 -1.85 16.34 5.72
N PRO A 129 -1.43 16.21 6.99
CA PRO A 129 -0.66 17.27 7.66
C PRO A 129 0.68 17.55 6.98
N SER A 130 1.38 16.51 6.48
CA SER A 130 2.67 16.70 5.80
C SER A 130 2.54 17.57 4.55
N VAL A 131 1.46 17.41 3.78
CA VAL A 131 1.18 18.23 2.60
C VAL A 131 0.72 19.63 3.01
N ALA A 132 -0.22 19.74 3.95
CA ALA A 132 -0.75 21.03 4.41
C ALA A 132 0.33 21.96 5.01
N LEU A 133 1.35 21.39 5.67
CA LEU A 133 2.46 22.15 6.25
C LEU A 133 3.44 22.68 5.19
N VAL A 134 3.63 21.95 4.10
CA VAL A 134 4.63 22.27 3.08
C VAL A 134 4.01 23.04 1.90
N TYR A 135 2.73 22.76 1.62
CA TYR A 135 1.99 23.27 0.46
C TYR A 135 0.63 23.82 0.89
N PRO A 136 0.58 25.00 1.52
CA PRO A 136 -0.66 25.58 2.07
C PRO A 136 -1.72 25.90 0.99
N GLU A 137 -1.31 25.96 -0.29
CA GLU A 137 -2.20 26.13 -1.43
C GLU A 137 -3.04 24.89 -1.76
N VAL A 138 -2.69 23.71 -1.23
CA VAL A 138 -3.44 22.47 -1.43
C VAL A 138 -4.57 22.39 -0.41
N ASP A 139 -5.80 22.18 -0.90
CA ASP A 139 -6.94 21.91 -0.02
C ASP A 139 -6.69 20.64 0.81
N ALA A 140 -6.38 20.83 2.09
CA ALA A 140 -6.00 19.75 3.00
C ALA A 140 -7.13 18.74 3.21
N LEU A 141 -8.41 19.18 3.19
CA LEU A 141 -9.55 18.29 3.37
C LEU A 141 -9.76 17.42 2.13
N PHE A 142 -9.74 18.02 0.94
CA PHE A 142 -9.87 17.28 -0.31
C PHE A 142 -8.71 16.31 -0.51
N PHE A 143 -7.48 16.73 -0.17
CA PHE A 143 -6.31 15.85 -0.20
C PHE A 143 -6.47 14.66 0.77
N ALA A 144 -6.89 14.92 2.02
CA ALA A 144 -7.11 13.88 3.02
C ALA A 144 -8.18 12.86 2.57
N GLN A 145 -9.30 13.34 2.02
CA GLN A 145 -10.36 12.48 1.48
C GLN A 145 -9.84 11.62 0.33
N THR A 146 -9.06 12.19 -0.58
CA THR A 146 -8.49 11.48 -1.72
C THR A 146 -7.51 10.40 -1.27
N VAL A 147 -6.62 10.71 -0.32
CA VAL A 147 -5.67 9.74 0.25
C VAL A 147 -6.42 8.61 0.95
N PHE A 148 -7.39 8.95 1.80
CA PHE A 148 -8.20 7.95 2.50
C PHE A 148 -8.92 7.00 1.53
N LEU A 149 -9.56 7.53 0.50
CA LEU A 149 -10.27 6.73 -0.50
C LEU A 149 -9.31 5.84 -1.30
N ASN A 150 -8.20 6.38 -1.78
CA ASN A 150 -7.21 5.59 -2.50
C ASN A 150 -6.65 4.42 -1.65
N ASN A 151 -6.36 4.70 -0.38
CA ASN A 151 -5.69 3.74 0.50
C ASN A 151 -6.67 2.79 1.23
N SER A 152 -8.00 3.02 1.15
CA SER A 152 -9.03 2.10 1.64
C SER A 152 -9.72 1.33 0.52
N VAL A 153 -10.23 2.04 -0.49
CA VAL A 153 -11.07 1.43 -1.54
C VAL A 153 -10.28 0.46 -2.40
N PHE A 154 -9.12 0.85 -2.94
CA PHE A 154 -8.34 -0.04 -3.81
C PHE A 154 -7.79 -1.27 -3.08
N PRO A 155 -7.23 -1.18 -1.86
CA PRO A 155 -6.89 -2.36 -1.09
C PRO A 155 -8.06 -3.31 -0.82
N ILE A 156 -9.26 -2.78 -0.57
CA ILE A 156 -10.45 -3.61 -0.34
C ILE A 156 -10.95 -4.22 -1.66
N VAL A 157 -11.15 -3.39 -2.69
CA VAL A 157 -11.83 -3.83 -3.94
C VAL A 157 -10.90 -4.63 -4.85
N LEU A 158 -9.60 -4.34 -4.87
CA LEU A 158 -8.61 -5.02 -5.71
C LEU A 158 -7.68 -5.92 -4.90
N GLY A 159 -7.21 -5.46 -3.73
CA GLY A 159 -6.24 -6.18 -2.92
C GLY A 159 -6.81 -7.46 -2.30
N ILE A 160 -8.06 -7.43 -1.81
CA ILE A 160 -8.72 -8.64 -1.26
C ILE A 160 -8.92 -9.70 -2.35
N PRO A 161 -9.57 -9.42 -3.50
CA PRO A 161 -9.70 -10.41 -4.57
C PRO A 161 -8.34 -10.94 -5.08
N LEU A 162 -7.35 -10.06 -5.23
CA LEU A 162 -6.00 -10.47 -5.61
C LEU A 162 -5.37 -11.40 -4.57
N SER A 163 -5.56 -11.14 -3.28
CA SER A 163 -5.07 -12.01 -2.21
C SER A 163 -5.72 -13.38 -2.22
N ILE A 164 -7.04 -13.45 -2.48
CA ILE A 164 -7.79 -14.71 -2.64
C ILE A 164 -7.25 -15.47 -3.84
N LEU A 165 -7.12 -14.82 -5.00
CA LEU A 165 -6.60 -15.42 -6.22
C LEU A 165 -5.19 -16.01 -6.02
N LEU A 166 -4.30 -15.26 -5.38
CA LEU A 166 -2.94 -15.73 -5.10
C LEU A 166 -2.92 -16.94 -4.17
N GLN A 167 -3.83 -17.03 -3.19
CA GLN A 167 -3.90 -18.17 -2.30
C GLN A 167 -4.53 -19.41 -2.96
N GLU A 168 -5.68 -19.25 -3.61
CA GLU A 168 -6.48 -20.38 -4.08
C GLU A 168 -5.99 -20.93 -5.43
N GLU A 169 -5.62 -20.05 -6.38
CA GLU A 169 -5.22 -20.48 -7.72
C GLU A 169 -3.70 -20.66 -7.85
N PHE A 170 -2.91 -19.79 -7.21
CA PHE A 170 -1.45 -19.82 -7.35
C PHE A 170 -0.73 -20.47 -6.17
N GLY A 171 -1.45 -20.90 -5.13
CA GLY A 171 -0.88 -21.61 -3.99
C GLY A 171 0.09 -20.78 -3.14
N PHE A 172 0.01 -19.44 -3.20
CA PHE A 172 0.82 -18.57 -2.36
C PHE A 172 0.47 -18.74 -0.90
N ARG A 173 1.47 -18.89 -0.06
CA ARG A 173 1.28 -19.03 1.40
C ARG A 173 1.56 -17.71 2.09
N PRO A 174 0.60 -17.20 2.89
CA PRO A 174 0.81 -16.01 3.71
C PRO A 174 2.00 -16.21 4.66
N ARG A 175 2.80 -15.18 4.82
CA ARG A 175 3.88 -15.15 5.83
C ARG A 175 3.33 -14.77 7.20
N SER A 176 2.35 -15.54 7.68
CA SER A 176 1.90 -15.49 9.06
C SER A 176 2.64 -16.55 9.85
N ARG A 177 3.40 -16.15 10.87
CA ARG A 177 4.12 -17.02 11.81
C ARG A 177 5.02 -18.08 11.11
N GLY A 178 6.26 -17.71 10.81
CA GLY A 178 7.39 -18.61 10.79
C GLY A 178 8.15 -18.42 12.10
#